data_e9b31aa8a688020ad5b24c546b3231b2
#
_entry.id   e9b31aa8a688020ad5b24c546b3231b2
#
_cell.length_a   1.000
_cell.length_b   1.000
_cell.length_c   1.000
_cell.angle_alpha   90.00
_cell.angle_beta   90.00
_cell.angle_gamma   90.00
#
_symmetry.space_group_name_H-M   'P 1'
#
loop_
_entity.id
_entity.type
_entity.pdbx_description
1 polymer ?
#
loop_
_entity_poly.entity_id
_entity_poly.type
_entity_poly.pdbx_seq_one_letter_code
_entity_poly.pdbx_strand_id
1 'polypeptide(L)'
;MAMFRPAWILLAVLAAVPLPGHAAIVIDLSYVDTGSLQYQRFKSFVDAAVAGNPGYGFAAADAALMYKLTGQAPYATLAVQMVEAQVAAAEAAITAGDRPEISGDSYLHVGPMIEDLALTYDWCASHVSNSQRTRWASYAQQAVWNVWNPTQAQWGGNPFPWSGWGVNDPANNYHYSFLRATLYWGLASNDSNWLDLLHDAKWPAQLAYTAGIPGGGSQEGTGYGLSHGTLFELYRVWRDSRGVDIGNQNAHVRDSIEWWIHATVPTRDRVAAIGDQARVSEPVIYDYHRKLMLQARSVSNDAAARDDAAWWLQVISNQDMESGFNYRHNLLPAGSGGTPPAQLVYHAPGTGQLFARTGWDTGALWLNFSAGPYVQSHAHQDQGSFTLFQGDWLAVTENIWTHSGIQQGTDTHNVLRFEHGGSIVPQRVETQSTLAVTPGAGGNVHAVANLTPAYDGDPAIGNWQRTIDLVGRTLTVSDAFTLGSGVSATFQVNTPVQPIISGLTATAGALRIRVLSPANATLSALDWTTRSDGDETYYSGWRLDIAGGSNGYVVELSTSDVIFSNGFDGT
;
A
#
# COMPACT_ATOMS: atom_id res chain seq x y z
N MET A 1 40.51 -2.21 -20.57
CA MET A 1 40.48 -0.75 -20.40
C MET A 1 40.27 -0.15 -21.78
N ALA A 2 39.04 -0.02 -22.22
CA ALA A 2 38.66 0.57 -23.51
C ALA A 2 37.69 1.69 -23.22
N MET A 3 38.12 2.93 -23.45
CA MET A 3 37.34 4.15 -23.30
C MET A 3 36.33 4.25 -24.43
N PHE A 4 35.02 4.21 -24.08
CA PHE A 4 33.98 4.64 -25.01
C PHE A 4 33.87 6.16 -24.95
N ARG A 5 34.10 6.81 -26.08
CA ARG A 5 33.78 8.23 -26.30
C ARG A 5 32.29 8.35 -26.66
N PRO A 6 31.53 9.24 -26.04
CA PRO A 6 30.15 9.49 -26.49
C PRO A 6 30.20 10.29 -27.80
N ALA A 7 29.62 9.71 -28.84
CA ALA A 7 29.30 10.44 -30.06
C ALA A 7 28.03 11.24 -29.84
N TRP A 8 28.10 12.55 -29.93
CA TRP A 8 26.96 13.46 -29.96
C TRP A 8 26.24 13.31 -31.29
N ILE A 9 25.16 12.56 -31.33
CA ILE A 9 24.26 12.54 -32.47
C ILE A 9 23.12 13.51 -32.15
N LEU A 10 23.15 14.68 -32.78
CA LEU A 10 21.97 15.55 -32.90
C LEU A 10 20.99 14.83 -33.82
N LEU A 11 20.10 14.03 -33.29
CA LEU A 11 18.96 13.48 -34.03
C LEU A 11 17.92 14.59 -34.16
N ALA A 12 17.79 15.14 -35.34
CA ALA A 12 16.54 15.82 -35.74
C ALA A 12 15.43 14.75 -35.78
N VAL A 13 14.63 14.69 -34.73
CA VAL A 13 13.45 13.82 -34.68
C VAL A 13 12.43 14.39 -35.66
N LEU A 14 12.39 13.85 -36.88
CA LEU A 14 11.19 13.91 -37.72
C LEU A 14 10.14 13.06 -37.00
N ALA A 15 9.28 13.72 -36.21
CA ALA A 15 8.13 13.08 -35.61
C ALA A 15 7.29 12.45 -36.72
N ALA A 16 7.26 11.14 -36.81
CA ALA A 16 6.28 10.42 -37.61
C ALA A 16 4.90 10.79 -37.05
N VAL A 17 4.14 11.60 -37.78
CA VAL A 17 2.74 11.90 -37.45
C VAL A 17 1.99 10.59 -37.57
N PRO A 18 1.40 10.03 -36.52
CA PRO A 18 0.61 8.83 -36.65
C PRO A 18 -0.58 9.13 -37.56
N LEU A 19 -0.86 8.23 -38.49
CA LEU A 19 -2.02 8.32 -39.36
C LEU A 19 -3.29 8.34 -38.49
N PRO A 20 -4.27 9.18 -38.76
CA PRO A 20 -5.52 9.24 -38.02
C PRO A 20 -6.26 7.90 -38.15
N GLY A 21 -6.37 7.15 -37.06
CA GLY A 21 -7.17 5.94 -37.04
C GLY A 21 -6.90 4.89 -35.98
N HIS A 22 -5.77 4.88 -35.31
CA HIS A 22 -5.49 3.88 -34.25
C HIS A 22 -4.97 4.58 -33.02
N ALA A 23 -5.75 4.55 -31.93
CA ALA A 23 -5.27 4.91 -30.61
C ALA A 23 -4.11 3.97 -30.23
N ALA A 24 -3.00 4.52 -29.78
CA ALA A 24 -1.84 3.74 -29.33
C ALA A 24 -2.06 3.20 -27.92
N ILE A 25 -2.83 3.93 -27.08
CA ILE A 25 -3.28 3.47 -25.77
C ILE A 25 -4.58 2.69 -25.95
N VAL A 26 -4.47 1.37 -25.80
CA VAL A 26 -5.61 0.46 -25.82
C VAL A 26 -5.93 0.03 -24.40
N ILE A 27 -7.16 0.26 -23.97
CA ILE A 27 -7.72 -0.25 -22.73
C ILE A 27 -9.02 -0.97 -23.09
N ASP A 28 -9.16 -2.21 -22.70
CA ASP A 28 -10.42 -2.92 -22.86
C ASP A 28 -11.50 -2.23 -22.02
N LEU A 29 -12.51 -1.69 -22.67
CA LEU A 29 -13.67 -1.04 -22.06
C LEU A 29 -14.96 -1.81 -22.33
N SER A 30 -14.88 -3.01 -22.90
CA SER A 30 -16.05 -3.83 -23.28
C SER A 30 -16.91 -4.24 -22.08
N TYR A 31 -16.33 -4.21 -20.88
CA TYR A 31 -17.02 -4.51 -19.62
C TYR A 31 -17.87 -3.34 -19.09
N VAL A 32 -17.75 -2.14 -19.64
CA VAL A 32 -18.45 -0.95 -19.11
C VAL A 32 -19.94 -1.04 -19.44
N ASP A 33 -20.73 -1.23 -18.39
CA ASP A 33 -22.19 -1.18 -18.48
C ASP A 33 -22.68 0.27 -18.31
N THR A 34 -23.12 0.89 -19.40
CA THR A 34 -23.62 2.27 -19.41
C THR A 34 -24.96 2.43 -18.67
N GLY A 35 -25.66 1.34 -18.35
CA GLY A 35 -26.86 1.33 -17.52
C GLY A 35 -26.56 1.25 -16.01
N SER A 36 -25.32 0.93 -15.63
CA SER A 36 -24.94 0.75 -14.23
C SER A 36 -24.93 2.05 -13.43
N LEU A 37 -25.15 1.94 -12.11
CA LEU A 37 -25.03 3.06 -11.18
C LEU A 37 -23.61 3.66 -11.20
N GLN A 38 -22.59 2.82 -11.31
CA GLN A 38 -21.19 3.21 -11.37
C GLN A 38 -20.91 4.11 -12.58
N TYR A 39 -21.40 3.73 -13.75
CA TYR A 39 -21.30 4.57 -14.93
C TYR A 39 -22.05 5.89 -14.78
N GLN A 40 -23.28 5.86 -14.26
CA GLN A 40 -24.08 7.08 -14.07
C GLN A 40 -23.41 8.06 -13.09
N ARG A 41 -22.81 7.56 -12.01
CA ARG A 41 -22.02 8.39 -11.08
C ARG A 41 -20.80 9.01 -11.75
N PHE A 42 -20.03 8.20 -12.47
CA PHE A 42 -18.86 8.69 -13.19
C PHE A 42 -19.27 9.72 -14.24
N LYS A 43 -20.32 9.44 -15.03
CA LYS A 43 -20.84 10.39 -16.02
C LYS A 43 -21.28 11.71 -15.37
N SER A 44 -22.02 11.66 -14.26
CA SER A 44 -22.48 12.86 -13.54
C SER A 44 -21.31 13.68 -13.00
N PHE A 45 -20.25 13.04 -12.53
CA PHE A 45 -19.01 13.70 -12.08
C PHE A 45 -18.33 14.45 -13.22
N VAL A 46 -18.24 13.83 -14.41
CA VAL A 46 -17.66 14.47 -15.61
C VAL A 46 -18.59 15.55 -16.18
N ASP A 47 -19.89 15.33 -16.19
CA ASP A 47 -20.88 16.33 -16.65
C ASP A 47 -20.83 17.61 -15.80
N ALA A 48 -20.67 17.47 -14.48
CA ALA A 48 -20.50 18.60 -13.57
C ALA A 48 -19.25 19.43 -13.92
N ALA A 49 -18.14 18.76 -14.24
CA ALA A 49 -16.92 19.44 -14.68
C ALA A 49 -17.08 20.16 -16.02
N VAL A 50 -17.79 19.56 -17.00
CA VAL A 50 -18.13 20.21 -18.27
C VAL A 50 -19.00 21.46 -18.04
N ALA A 51 -19.87 21.43 -17.02
CA ALA A 51 -20.69 22.57 -16.63
C ALA A 51 -19.92 23.65 -15.83
N GLY A 52 -18.62 23.50 -15.63
CA GLY A 52 -17.76 24.44 -14.89
C GLY A 52 -17.70 24.22 -13.39
N ASN A 53 -18.20 23.08 -12.89
CA ASN A 53 -18.20 22.71 -11.46
C ASN A 53 -17.42 21.39 -11.25
N PRO A 54 -16.10 21.35 -11.48
CA PRO A 54 -15.33 20.12 -11.29
C PRO A 54 -15.34 19.75 -9.80
N GLY A 55 -15.62 18.47 -9.53
CA GLY A 55 -15.47 17.93 -8.19
C GLY A 55 -14.01 17.80 -7.78
N TYR A 56 -13.76 17.61 -6.50
CA TYR A 56 -12.41 17.43 -5.97
C TYR A 56 -11.68 16.28 -6.69
N GLY A 57 -10.43 16.50 -7.08
CA GLY A 57 -9.59 15.51 -7.73
C GLY A 57 -9.99 15.16 -9.17
N PHE A 58 -10.88 15.94 -9.82
CA PHE A 58 -11.22 15.75 -11.23
C PHE A 58 -9.99 15.92 -12.12
N ALA A 59 -9.77 14.97 -13.02
CA ALA A 59 -8.59 14.90 -13.88
C ALA A 59 -8.97 14.94 -15.38
N ALA A 60 -8.03 15.38 -16.23
CA ALA A 60 -8.24 15.37 -17.68
C ALA A 60 -8.47 13.96 -18.23
N ALA A 61 -7.86 12.95 -17.63
CA ALA A 61 -8.09 11.54 -17.94
C ALA A 61 -9.55 11.11 -17.78
N ASP A 62 -10.28 11.66 -16.79
CA ASP A 62 -11.71 11.36 -16.60
C ASP A 62 -12.55 11.85 -17.79
N ALA A 63 -12.26 13.08 -18.25
CA ALA A 63 -12.93 13.64 -19.42
C ALA A 63 -12.53 12.90 -20.71
N ALA A 64 -11.26 12.55 -20.87
CA ALA A 64 -10.77 11.78 -22.03
C ALA A 64 -11.41 10.38 -22.08
N LEU A 65 -11.56 9.70 -20.93
CA LEU A 65 -12.24 8.41 -20.83
C LEU A 65 -13.73 8.54 -21.19
N MET A 66 -14.41 9.57 -20.69
CA MET A 66 -15.82 9.81 -21.04
C MET A 66 -16.00 10.11 -22.53
N TYR A 67 -15.06 10.85 -23.14
CA TYR A 67 -15.04 11.02 -24.61
C TYR A 67 -14.85 9.68 -25.33
N LYS A 68 -13.91 8.84 -24.86
CA LYS A 68 -13.66 7.52 -25.43
C LYS A 68 -14.88 6.60 -25.38
N LEU A 69 -15.66 6.69 -24.29
CA LEU A 69 -16.88 5.90 -24.10
C LEU A 69 -18.07 6.42 -24.92
N THR A 70 -18.17 7.74 -25.17
CA THR A 70 -19.39 8.37 -25.71
C THR A 70 -19.23 9.03 -27.09
N GLY A 71 -18.01 9.42 -27.47
CA GLY A 71 -17.72 10.21 -28.64
C GLY A 71 -18.20 11.69 -28.58
N GLN A 72 -18.66 12.16 -27.40
CA GLN A 72 -19.25 13.50 -27.28
C GLN A 72 -18.16 14.58 -27.12
N ALA A 73 -18.10 15.53 -28.07
CA ALA A 73 -17.09 16.58 -28.16
C ALA A 73 -16.88 17.43 -26.89
N PRO A 74 -17.88 17.77 -26.05
CA PRO A 74 -17.65 18.55 -24.84
C PRO A 74 -16.63 17.93 -23.89
N TYR A 75 -16.58 16.60 -23.78
CA TYR A 75 -15.62 15.90 -22.91
C TYR A 75 -14.19 16.03 -23.47
N ALA A 76 -14.00 15.84 -24.78
CA ALA A 76 -12.70 16.06 -25.40
C ALA A 76 -12.22 17.51 -25.27
N THR A 77 -13.15 18.47 -25.45
CA THR A 77 -12.85 19.90 -25.30
C THR A 77 -12.35 20.22 -23.89
N LEU A 78 -13.02 19.69 -22.86
CA LEU A 78 -12.62 19.88 -21.47
C LEU A 78 -11.24 19.26 -21.20
N ALA A 79 -11.01 18.01 -21.61
CA ALA A 79 -9.71 17.34 -21.44
C ALA A 79 -8.58 18.15 -22.10
N VAL A 80 -8.78 18.64 -23.34
CA VAL A 80 -7.81 19.47 -24.06
C VAL A 80 -7.54 20.79 -23.33
N GLN A 81 -8.57 21.45 -22.80
CA GLN A 81 -8.41 22.71 -22.04
C GLN A 81 -7.58 22.49 -20.76
N MET A 82 -7.81 21.39 -20.03
CA MET A 82 -7.09 21.10 -18.81
C MET A 82 -5.61 20.81 -19.08
N VAL A 83 -5.31 19.96 -20.06
CA VAL A 83 -3.92 19.65 -20.45
C VAL A 83 -3.21 20.89 -21.01
N GLU A 84 -3.91 21.72 -21.82
CA GLU A 84 -3.34 22.96 -22.30
C GLU A 84 -2.97 23.92 -21.15
N ALA A 85 -3.84 24.03 -20.15
CA ALA A 85 -3.55 24.84 -18.95
C ALA A 85 -2.32 24.30 -18.20
N GLN A 86 -2.21 22.99 -18.01
CA GLN A 86 -1.06 22.33 -17.39
C GLN A 86 0.24 22.62 -18.14
N VAL A 87 0.26 22.43 -19.46
CA VAL A 87 1.47 22.63 -20.27
C VAL A 87 1.82 24.12 -20.35
N ALA A 88 0.84 25.01 -20.52
CA ALA A 88 1.09 26.46 -20.54
C ALA A 88 1.67 26.97 -19.21
N ALA A 89 1.20 26.46 -18.06
CA ALA A 89 1.77 26.79 -16.76
C ALA A 89 3.22 26.30 -16.63
N ALA A 90 3.50 25.09 -17.12
CA ALA A 90 4.87 24.57 -17.14
C ALA A 90 5.81 25.39 -18.04
N GLU A 91 5.35 25.79 -19.24
CA GLU A 91 6.12 26.66 -20.16
C GLU A 91 6.39 28.02 -19.57
N ALA A 92 5.43 28.59 -18.84
CA ALA A 92 5.60 29.87 -18.13
C ALA A 92 6.68 29.75 -17.03
N ALA A 93 6.65 28.70 -16.22
CA ALA A 93 7.69 28.44 -15.21
C ALA A 93 9.06 28.27 -15.85
N ILE A 94 9.17 27.45 -16.91
CA ILE A 94 10.42 27.23 -17.63
C ILE A 94 10.97 28.54 -18.22
N THR A 95 10.08 29.38 -18.79
CA THR A 95 10.47 30.68 -19.35
C THR A 95 10.97 31.64 -18.27
N ALA A 96 10.42 31.55 -17.05
CA ALA A 96 10.89 32.30 -15.90
C ALA A 96 12.21 31.80 -15.31
N GLY A 97 12.73 30.66 -15.82
CA GLY A 97 13.95 30.01 -15.30
C GLY A 97 13.68 29.10 -14.11
N ASP A 98 12.42 28.76 -13.85
CA ASP A 98 12.01 27.88 -12.77
C ASP A 98 11.70 26.47 -13.29
N ARG A 99 11.65 25.50 -12.36
CA ARG A 99 11.19 24.15 -12.67
C ARG A 99 9.66 24.08 -12.63
N PRO A 100 9.00 23.35 -13.55
CA PRO A 100 7.54 23.18 -13.50
C PRO A 100 7.09 22.27 -12.35
N GLU A 101 5.82 22.38 -11.98
CA GLU A 101 5.17 21.65 -10.87
C GLU A 101 5.40 20.14 -10.94
N ILE A 102 5.39 19.55 -12.14
CA ILE A 102 5.60 18.11 -12.36
C ILE A 102 6.91 17.58 -11.75
N SER A 103 7.89 18.41 -11.54
CA SER A 103 9.19 18.08 -10.93
C SER A 103 9.20 18.27 -9.40
N GLY A 104 8.09 18.70 -8.81
CA GLY A 104 7.94 18.79 -7.37
C GLY A 104 7.97 17.42 -6.70
N ASP A 105 8.26 17.40 -5.40
CA ASP A 105 8.29 16.18 -4.57
C ASP A 105 8.96 14.99 -5.29
N SER A 106 10.20 15.18 -5.73
CA SER A 106 10.97 14.12 -6.42
C SER A 106 10.22 13.46 -7.59
N TYR A 107 9.46 14.21 -8.35
CA TYR A 107 8.62 13.73 -9.46
C TYR A 107 7.49 12.76 -9.07
N LEU A 108 7.02 12.73 -7.83
CA LEU A 108 5.92 11.86 -7.42
C LEU A 108 4.66 12.03 -8.31
N HIS A 109 4.38 13.26 -8.74
CA HIS A 109 3.19 13.58 -9.54
C HIS A 109 3.36 13.38 -11.06
N VAL A 110 4.54 12.94 -11.53
CA VAL A 110 4.78 12.75 -12.97
C VAL A 110 3.82 11.74 -13.60
N GLY A 111 3.52 10.65 -12.88
CA GLY A 111 2.63 9.59 -13.35
C GLY A 111 1.24 10.11 -13.72
N PRO A 112 0.46 10.64 -12.77
CA PRO A 112 -0.89 11.16 -13.06
C PRO A 112 -0.88 12.32 -14.05
N MET A 113 0.06 13.27 -13.97
CA MET A 113 0.10 14.41 -14.88
C MET A 113 0.40 14.01 -16.33
N ILE A 114 1.28 13.02 -16.54
CA ILE A 114 1.58 12.51 -17.89
C ILE A 114 0.49 11.56 -18.38
N GLU A 115 -0.19 10.80 -17.51
CA GLU A 115 -1.38 10.03 -17.93
C GLU A 115 -2.47 10.95 -18.47
N ASP A 116 -2.79 12.03 -17.75
CA ASP A 116 -3.77 13.04 -18.19
C ASP A 116 -3.45 13.56 -19.59
N LEU A 117 -2.18 13.95 -19.78
CA LEU A 117 -1.71 14.43 -21.07
C LEU A 117 -1.77 13.33 -22.14
N ALA A 118 -1.27 12.14 -21.86
CA ALA A 118 -1.15 11.06 -22.82
C ALA A 118 -2.52 10.53 -23.29
N LEU A 119 -3.47 10.34 -22.37
CA LEU A 119 -4.83 9.93 -22.71
C LEU A 119 -5.56 11.00 -23.53
N THR A 120 -5.38 12.27 -23.20
CA THR A 120 -5.93 13.37 -23.97
C THR A 120 -5.29 13.49 -25.35
N TYR A 121 -3.96 13.39 -25.41
CA TYR A 121 -3.17 13.45 -26.65
C TYR A 121 -3.58 12.38 -27.65
N ASP A 122 -3.84 11.16 -27.19
CA ASP A 122 -4.17 10.01 -28.01
C ASP A 122 -5.69 9.90 -28.28
N TRP A 123 -6.50 9.82 -27.24
CA TRP A 123 -7.94 9.59 -27.40
C TRP A 123 -8.70 10.80 -27.92
N CYS A 124 -8.28 12.02 -27.57
CA CYS A 124 -8.88 13.26 -28.05
C CYS A 124 -8.14 13.85 -29.27
N ALA A 125 -7.40 13.05 -30.01
CA ALA A 125 -6.49 13.46 -31.07
C ALA A 125 -7.10 14.43 -32.10
N SER A 126 -8.38 14.25 -32.48
CA SER A 126 -9.10 15.12 -33.43
C SER A 126 -9.42 16.51 -32.85
N HIS A 127 -9.29 16.71 -31.54
CA HIS A 127 -9.55 17.97 -30.84
C HIS A 127 -8.26 18.70 -30.46
N VAL A 128 -7.08 18.07 -30.65
CA VAL A 128 -5.75 18.65 -30.32
C VAL A 128 -5.15 19.24 -31.57
N SER A 129 -4.85 20.54 -31.56
CA SER A 129 -4.21 21.22 -32.70
C SER A 129 -2.75 20.77 -32.87
N ASN A 130 -2.19 20.95 -34.07
CA ASN A 130 -0.79 20.60 -34.35
C ASN A 130 0.20 21.35 -33.43
N SER A 131 -0.08 22.61 -33.11
CA SER A 131 0.76 23.38 -32.18
C SER A 131 0.74 22.77 -30.76
N GLN A 132 -0.43 22.43 -30.26
CA GLN A 132 -0.57 21.75 -28.97
C GLN A 132 0.17 20.40 -28.96
N ARG A 133 -0.02 19.60 -30.01
CA ARG A 133 0.68 18.31 -30.13
C ARG A 133 2.17 18.44 -30.01
N THR A 134 2.77 19.42 -30.69
CA THR A 134 4.23 19.63 -30.65
C THR A 134 4.70 20.04 -29.25
N ARG A 135 4.00 21.00 -28.62
CA ARG A 135 4.36 21.51 -27.28
C ARG A 135 4.17 20.44 -26.20
N TRP A 136 3.03 19.76 -26.22
CA TRP A 136 2.72 18.71 -25.27
C TRP A 136 3.70 17.54 -25.37
N ALA A 137 4.04 17.15 -26.61
CA ALA A 137 5.02 16.10 -26.84
C ALA A 137 6.42 16.49 -26.29
N SER A 138 6.86 17.73 -26.53
CA SER A 138 8.13 18.23 -26.01
C SER A 138 8.16 18.22 -24.47
N TYR A 139 7.07 18.68 -23.82
CA TYR A 139 6.93 18.70 -22.38
C TYR A 139 6.92 17.29 -21.76
N ALA A 140 6.10 16.38 -22.28
CA ALA A 140 5.99 15.03 -21.78
C ALA A 140 7.30 14.24 -21.97
N GLN A 141 7.94 14.37 -23.14
CA GLN A 141 9.23 13.76 -23.44
C GLN A 141 10.31 14.21 -22.45
N GLN A 142 10.37 15.52 -22.17
CA GLN A 142 11.34 16.05 -21.21
C GLN A 142 11.04 15.59 -19.78
N ALA A 143 9.78 15.55 -19.37
CA ALA A 143 9.39 15.08 -18.05
C ALA A 143 9.78 13.63 -17.81
N VAL A 144 9.46 12.72 -18.75
CA VAL A 144 9.81 11.30 -18.65
C VAL A 144 11.33 11.11 -18.70
N TRP A 145 12.03 11.88 -19.57
CA TRP A 145 13.49 11.82 -19.65
C TRP A 145 14.15 12.23 -18.33
N ASN A 146 13.70 13.32 -17.71
CA ASN A 146 14.23 13.82 -16.44
C ASN A 146 14.11 12.80 -15.30
N VAL A 147 13.02 12.03 -15.28
CA VAL A 147 12.82 10.96 -14.28
C VAL A 147 13.97 9.94 -14.35
N TRP A 148 14.29 9.46 -15.55
CA TRP A 148 15.31 8.42 -15.72
C TRP A 148 16.75 8.95 -15.79
N ASN A 149 16.94 10.28 -15.82
CA ASN A 149 18.23 10.95 -15.86
C ASN A 149 18.37 12.02 -14.76
N PRO A 150 18.26 11.65 -13.47
CA PRO A 150 18.12 12.61 -12.37
C PRO A 150 19.27 13.60 -12.25
N THR A 151 20.51 13.17 -12.49
CA THR A 151 21.70 14.03 -12.41
C THR A 151 21.84 14.99 -13.59
N GLN A 152 21.15 14.71 -14.70
CA GLN A 152 21.16 15.51 -15.93
C GLN A 152 19.81 16.20 -16.18
N ALA A 153 18.86 16.07 -15.27
CA ALA A 153 17.54 16.64 -15.39
C ALA A 153 17.63 18.15 -15.65
N GLN A 154 16.80 18.64 -16.56
CA GLN A 154 16.82 20.01 -17.01
C GLN A 154 15.44 20.46 -17.51
N TRP A 155 15.21 21.77 -17.50
CA TRP A 155 14.05 22.41 -18.10
C TRP A 155 14.46 23.67 -18.85
N GLY A 156 14.07 23.78 -20.13
CA GLY A 156 14.43 24.89 -20.97
C GLY A 156 15.96 25.10 -21.15
N GLY A 157 16.75 24.05 -21.01
CA GLY A 157 18.21 24.10 -21.04
C GLY A 157 18.87 24.45 -19.70
N ASN A 158 18.10 24.83 -18.66
CA ASN A 158 18.61 25.04 -17.32
C ASN A 158 18.70 23.72 -16.55
N PRO A 159 19.85 23.41 -15.90
CA PRO A 159 20.00 22.20 -15.09
C PRO A 159 19.10 22.25 -13.83
N PHE A 160 18.37 21.16 -13.60
CA PHE A 160 17.57 20.92 -12.38
C PHE A 160 17.77 19.48 -11.90
N PRO A 161 19.01 19.09 -11.50
CA PRO A 161 19.25 17.77 -10.99
C PRO A 161 18.44 17.51 -9.71
N TRP A 162 18.08 16.24 -9.49
CA TRP A 162 17.32 15.82 -8.33
C TRP A 162 17.89 14.52 -7.74
N SER A 163 17.38 14.08 -6.60
CA SER A 163 17.95 12.96 -5.82
C SER A 163 17.93 11.61 -6.55
N GLY A 164 17.01 11.40 -7.48
CA GLY A 164 16.77 10.09 -8.09
C GLY A 164 16.05 9.11 -7.14
N TRP A 165 15.39 9.62 -6.12
CA TRP A 165 14.64 8.80 -5.16
C TRP A 165 13.64 7.87 -5.87
N GLY A 166 13.68 6.58 -5.56
CA GLY A 166 12.77 5.57 -6.12
C GLY A 166 13.06 5.14 -7.57
N VAL A 167 13.98 5.78 -8.32
CA VAL A 167 14.23 5.47 -9.75
C VAL A 167 14.62 4.01 -10.00
N ASN A 168 15.36 3.40 -9.08
CA ASN A 168 15.84 2.03 -9.19
C ASN A 168 15.29 1.12 -8.08
N ASP A 169 14.22 1.53 -7.43
CA ASP A 169 13.61 0.77 -6.35
C ASP A 169 12.20 0.28 -6.74
N PRO A 170 12.06 -0.96 -7.23
CA PRO A 170 10.77 -1.52 -7.63
C PRO A 170 9.75 -1.70 -6.49
N ALA A 171 10.18 -1.55 -5.23
CA ALA A 171 9.31 -1.60 -4.07
C ALA A 171 8.61 -0.25 -3.80
N ASN A 172 9.24 0.84 -4.22
CA ASN A 172 8.88 2.19 -3.82
C ASN A 172 7.67 2.74 -4.59
N ASN A 173 6.75 3.39 -3.91
CA ASN A 173 5.54 3.98 -4.49
C ASN A 173 5.83 5.04 -5.57
N TYR A 174 6.94 5.81 -5.48
CA TYR A 174 7.38 6.75 -6.52
C TYR A 174 7.72 6.04 -7.83
N HIS A 175 8.31 4.83 -7.75
CA HIS A 175 8.66 4.05 -8.94
C HIS A 175 7.43 3.76 -9.81
N TYR A 176 6.29 3.46 -9.19
CA TYR A 176 5.04 3.20 -9.93
C TYR A 176 4.52 4.45 -10.64
N SER A 177 4.74 5.65 -10.10
CA SER A 177 4.46 6.91 -10.79
C SER A 177 5.37 7.09 -12.02
N PHE A 178 6.64 6.75 -11.89
CA PHE A 178 7.61 6.83 -13.01
C PHE A 178 7.27 5.84 -14.13
N LEU A 179 6.93 4.61 -13.77
CA LEU A 179 6.45 3.60 -14.72
C LEU A 179 5.17 4.06 -15.42
N ARG A 180 4.24 4.68 -14.69
CA ARG A 180 2.99 5.22 -15.22
C ARG A 180 3.24 6.29 -16.28
N ALA A 181 4.05 7.30 -15.97
CA ALA A 181 4.41 8.34 -16.93
C ALA A 181 5.05 7.75 -18.19
N THR A 182 6.00 6.81 -18.01
CA THR A 182 6.73 6.19 -19.11
C THR A 182 5.83 5.35 -19.99
N LEU A 183 4.95 4.55 -19.39
CA LEU A 183 4.02 3.70 -20.12
C LEU A 183 3.04 4.53 -20.95
N TYR A 184 2.33 5.45 -20.31
CA TYR A 184 1.31 6.23 -20.98
C TYR A 184 1.91 7.11 -22.07
N TRP A 185 3.06 7.77 -21.82
CA TRP A 185 3.71 8.57 -22.85
C TRP A 185 4.31 7.71 -23.96
N GLY A 186 4.98 6.61 -23.63
CA GLY A 186 5.53 5.68 -24.63
C GLY A 186 4.47 5.15 -25.58
N LEU A 187 3.28 4.80 -25.07
CA LEU A 187 2.14 4.37 -25.88
C LEU A 187 1.58 5.51 -26.72
N ALA A 188 1.26 6.68 -26.12
CA ALA A 188 0.63 7.80 -26.81
C ALA A 188 1.50 8.39 -27.94
N SER A 189 2.82 8.43 -27.73
CA SER A 189 3.79 8.91 -28.71
C SER A 189 4.26 7.83 -29.68
N ASN A 190 3.96 6.57 -29.39
CA ASN A 190 4.51 5.39 -30.08
C ASN A 190 6.06 5.42 -30.09
N ASP A 191 6.67 5.87 -28.98
CA ASP A 191 8.13 5.96 -28.85
C ASP A 191 8.70 4.62 -28.39
N SER A 192 9.39 3.93 -29.31
CA SER A 192 10.01 2.64 -29.05
C SER A 192 11.04 2.69 -27.93
N ASN A 193 11.76 3.82 -27.74
CA ASN A 193 12.78 3.89 -26.68
C ASN A 193 12.15 3.74 -25.28
N TRP A 194 10.99 4.37 -25.04
CA TRP A 194 10.30 4.22 -23.76
C TRP A 194 9.65 2.85 -23.61
N LEU A 195 9.08 2.32 -24.68
CA LEU A 195 8.47 1.00 -24.66
C LEU A 195 9.51 -0.11 -24.49
N ASP A 196 10.68 0.01 -25.13
CA ASP A 196 11.80 -0.91 -24.98
C ASP A 196 12.43 -0.79 -23.59
N LEU A 197 12.58 0.44 -23.02
CA LEU A 197 13.01 0.63 -21.63
C LEU A 197 12.10 -0.13 -20.65
N LEU A 198 10.79 -0.04 -20.83
CA LEU A 198 9.84 -0.79 -20.00
C LEU A 198 9.99 -2.29 -20.21
N HIS A 199 9.97 -2.75 -21.47
CA HIS A 199 10.00 -4.17 -21.81
C HIS A 199 11.31 -4.85 -21.37
N ASP A 200 12.46 -4.23 -21.69
CA ASP A 200 13.76 -4.88 -21.55
C ASP A 200 14.41 -4.67 -20.17
N ALA A 201 13.97 -3.65 -19.41
CA ALA A 201 14.61 -3.31 -18.15
C ALA A 201 13.62 -3.19 -16.99
N LYS A 202 12.57 -2.37 -17.11
CA LYS A 202 11.74 -2.01 -15.95
C LYS A 202 10.77 -3.11 -15.55
N TRP A 203 10.07 -3.74 -16.50
CA TRP A 203 9.21 -4.89 -16.20
C TRP A 203 10.00 -6.09 -15.69
N PRO A 204 11.14 -6.49 -16.28
CA PRO A 204 11.97 -7.54 -15.69
C PRO A 204 12.41 -7.26 -14.25
N ALA A 205 12.82 -6.03 -13.93
CA ALA A 205 13.21 -5.65 -12.58
C ALA A 205 12.01 -5.71 -11.62
N GLN A 206 10.84 -5.19 -12.03
CA GLN A 206 9.60 -5.24 -11.25
C GLN A 206 9.15 -6.68 -10.98
N LEU A 207 9.21 -7.54 -12.00
CA LEU A 207 8.84 -8.94 -11.88
C LEU A 207 9.81 -9.74 -10.99
N ALA A 208 11.11 -9.42 -11.05
CA ALA A 208 12.11 -10.02 -10.16
C ALA A 208 11.84 -9.64 -8.69
N TYR A 209 11.52 -8.37 -8.43
CA TYR A 209 11.15 -7.92 -7.09
C TYR A 209 9.89 -8.63 -6.59
N THR A 210 8.81 -8.61 -7.37
CA THR A 210 7.53 -9.22 -6.95
C THR A 210 7.61 -10.75 -6.82
N ALA A 211 8.47 -11.43 -7.59
CA ALA A 211 8.79 -12.85 -7.39
C ALA A 211 9.55 -13.10 -6.08
N GLY A 212 10.30 -12.12 -5.59
CA GLY A 212 11.02 -12.16 -4.32
C GLY A 212 10.14 -11.93 -3.08
N ILE A 213 8.86 -11.60 -3.24
CA ILE A 213 7.89 -11.42 -2.14
C ILE A 213 6.74 -12.43 -2.22
N PRO A 214 7.02 -13.74 -2.02
CA PRO A 214 6.00 -14.77 -2.04
C PRO A 214 4.94 -14.53 -0.96
N GLY A 215 3.68 -14.85 -1.29
CA GLY A 215 2.53 -14.56 -0.44
C GLY A 215 1.95 -13.16 -0.64
N GLY A 216 2.46 -12.38 -1.58
CA GLY A 216 1.88 -11.09 -1.97
C GLY A 216 1.98 -9.98 -0.93
N GLY A 217 1.17 -8.95 -1.12
CA GLY A 217 1.21 -7.75 -0.29
C GLY A 217 2.37 -6.82 -0.65
N SER A 218 2.63 -5.84 0.20
CA SER A 218 3.70 -4.85 0.06
C SER A 218 4.59 -4.81 1.30
N GLN A 219 5.89 -4.68 1.09
CA GLN A 219 6.86 -4.45 2.16
C GLN A 219 6.77 -3.04 2.76
N GLU A 220 6.03 -2.11 2.11
CA GLU A 220 5.69 -0.79 2.66
C GLU A 220 4.45 -0.82 3.60
N GLY A 221 3.88 -2.01 3.86
CA GLY A 221 2.72 -2.16 4.74
C GLY A 221 1.38 -1.88 4.07
N THR A 222 0.37 -1.53 4.87
CA THR A 222 -1.03 -1.38 4.43
C THR A 222 -1.38 0.04 3.97
N GLY A 223 -0.67 1.06 4.43
CA GLY A 223 -0.90 2.44 3.98
C GLY A 223 -0.27 2.71 2.60
N TYR A 224 1.04 2.67 2.50
CA TYR A 224 1.74 2.92 1.24
C TYR A 224 1.66 1.76 0.25
N GLY A 225 1.46 0.53 0.72
CA GLY A 225 1.21 -0.64 -0.13
C GLY A 225 -0.04 -0.54 -1.03
N LEU A 226 -0.93 0.41 -0.78
CA LEU A 226 -2.05 0.76 -1.69
C LEU A 226 -1.57 1.22 -3.07
N SER A 227 -0.32 1.66 -3.20
CA SER A 227 0.34 1.99 -4.48
C SER A 227 0.37 0.82 -5.47
N HIS A 228 0.29 -0.44 -4.99
CA HIS A 228 0.12 -1.62 -5.85
C HIS A 228 -1.15 -1.56 -6.72
N GLY A 229 -2.18 -0.81 -6.32
CA GLY A 229 -3.33 -0.55 -7.17
C GLY A 229 -2.95 0.16 -8.48
N THR A 230 -1.94 1.04 -8.44
CA THR A 230 -1.37 1.65 -9.66
C THR A 230 -0.55 0.63 -10.46
N LEU A 231 0.31 -0.16 -9.80
CA LEU A 231 1.09 -1.19 -10.48
C LEU A 231 0.21 -2.19 -11.23
N PHE A 232 -0.86 -2.68 -10.61
CA PHE A 232 -1.81 -3.60 -11.26
C PHE A 232 -2.56 -2.95 -12.42
N GLU A 233 -2.91 -1.66 -12.31
CA GLU A 233 -3.46 -0.89 -13.43
C GLU A 233 -2.48 -0.84 -14.61
N LEU A 234 -1.19 -0.62 -14.36
CA LEU A 234 -0.17 -0.59 -15.41
C LEU A 234 0.02 -1.95 -16.09
N TYR A 235 -0.06 -3.05 -15.34
CA TYR A 235 -0.04 -4.39 -15.91
C TYR A 235 -1.22 -4.62 -16.86
N ARG A 236 -2.41 -4.17 -16.48
CA ARG A 236 -3.60 -4.23 -17.33
C ARG A 236 -3.45 -3.39 -18.60
N VAL A 237 -2.99 -2.15 -18.47
CA VAL A 237 -2.79 -1.25 -19.63
C VAL A 237 -1.72 -1.81 -20.58
N TRP A 238 -0.64 -2.37 -20.04
CA TRP A 238 0.39 -3.04 -20.86
C TRP A 238 -0.16 -4.25 -21.61
N ARG A 239 -0.89 -5.12 -20.91
CA ARG A 239 -1.53 -6.28 -21.51
C ARG A 239 -2.47 -5.88 -22.64
N ASP A 240 -3.36 -4.93 -22.38
CA ASP A 240 -4.38 -4.50 -23.34
C ASP A 240 -3.77 -3.79 -24.56
N SER A 241 -2.69 -3.01 -24.36
CA SER A 241 -2.05 -2.23 -25.44
C SER A 241 -0.97 -3.02 -26.20
N ARG A 242 -0.28 -3.98 -25.54
CA ARG A 242 0.86 -4.70 -26.13
C ARG A 242 0.61 -6.21 -26.32
N GLY A 243 -0.49 -6.72 -25.79
CA GLY A 243 -0.83 -8.15 -25.87
C GLY A 243 0.05 -9.05 -24.99
N VAL A 244 0.81 -8.48 -24.04
CA VAL A 244 1.72 -9.24 -23.17
C VAL A 244 1.23 -9.17 -21.73
N ASP A 245 0.83 -10.32 -21.19
CA ASP A 245 0.37 -10.45 -19.82
C ASP A 245 1.56 -10.62 -18.85
N ILE A 246 2.06 -9.49 -18.34
CA ILE A 246 3.15 -9.48 -17.36
C ILE A 246 2.67 -9.71 -15.94
N GLY A 247 1.43 -9.34 -15.60
CA GLY A 247 0.88 -9.46 -14.24
C GLY A 247 0.71 -10.90 -13.75
N ASN A 248 0.67 -11.87 -14.66
CA ASN A 248 0.55 -13.30 -14.35
C ASN A 248 1.84 -14.09 -14.59
N GLN A 249 3.00 -13.43 -14.77
CA GLN A 249 4.27 -14.12 -14.91
C GLN A 249 4.83 -14.65 -13.57
N ASN A 250 4.31 -14.17 -12.45
CA ASN A 250 4.54 -14.73 -11.13
C ASN A 250 3.24 -14.71 -10.31
N ALA A 251 3.30 -15.20 -9.08
CA ALA A 251 2.11 -15.32 -8.24
C ALA A 251 1.65 -14.03 -7.54
N HIS A 252 2.43 -12.96 -7.61
CA HIS A 252 2.26 -11.79 -6.74
C HIS A 252 0.87 -11.15 -6.81
N VAL A 253 0.27 -10.99 -8.00
CA VAL A 253 -1.08 -10.39 -8.15
C VAL A 253 -2.12 -11.28 -7.47
N ARG A 254 -2.08 -12.60 -7.74
CA ARG A 254 -2.95 -13.60 -7.10
C ARG A 254 -2.78 -13.60 -5.59
N ASP A 255 -1.56 -13.70 -5.13
CA ASP A 255 -1.23 -13.79 -3.71
C ASP A 255 -1.57 -12.47 -2.99
N SER A 256 -1.49 -11.32 -3.66
CA SER A 256 -1.89 -10.04 -3.09
C SER A 256 -3.40 -9.94 -2.86
N ILE A 257 -4.23 -10.59 -3.68
CA ILE A 257 -5.67 -10.71 -3.42
C ILE A 257 -5.89 -11.39 -2.07
N GLU A 258 -5.27 -12.56 -1.87
CA GLU A 258 -5.37 -13.31 -0.62
C GLU A 258 -4.82 -12.54 0.58
N TRP A 259 -3.67 -11.89 0.38
CA TRP A 259 -3.04 -11.07 1.41
C TRP A 259 -3.99 -9.98 1.94
N TRP A 260 -4.60 -9.20 1.05
CA TRP A 260 -5.51 -8.11 1.44
C TRP A 260 -6.82 -8.63 2.06
N ILE A 261 -7.32 -9.78 1.61
CA ILE A 261 -8.47 -10.44 2.21
C ILE A 261 -8.16 -10.85 3.65
N HIS A 262 -7.00 -11.49 3.87
CA HIS A 262 -6.59 -11.93 5.19
C HIS A 262 -6.14 -10.79 6.11
N ALA A 263 -5.59 -9.71 5.57
CA ALA A 263 -5.28 -8.49 6.29
C ALA A 263 -6.55 -7.72 6.75
N THR A 264 -7.70 -7.97 6.14
CA THR A 264 -8.98 -7.37 6.53
C THR A 264 -9.50 -7.96 7.84
N VAL A 265 -9.84 -7.11 8.81
CA VAL A 265 -10.39 -7.54 10.10
C VAL A 265 -11.81 -8.11 9.94
N PRO A 266 -12.32 -8.90 10.92
CA PRO A 266 -13.63 -9.56 10.81
C PRO A 266 -14.84 -8.66 10.57
N THR A 267 -14.84 -7.43 11.07
CA THR A 267 -15.90 -6.42 10.83
C THR A 267 -15.88 -5.84 9.41
N ARG A 268 -14.80 -6.08 8.65
CA ARG A 268 -14.65 -5.72 7.23
C ARG A 268 -14.66 -4.22 6.94
N ASP A 269 -14.33 -3.43 7.92
CA ASP A 269 -14.25 -1.97 7.87
C ASP A 269 -12.83 -1.44 8.04
N ARG A 270 -11.88 -2.31 8.44
CA ARG A 270 -10.47 -1.99 8.67
C ARG A 270 -9.56 -3.09 8.14
N VAL A 271 -8.29 -2.75 7.99
CA VAL A 271 -7.20 -3.70 7.66
C VAL A 271 -6.18 -3.74 8.80
N ALA A 272 -5.26 -4.67 8.76
CA ALA A 272 -4.09 -4.70 9.66
C ALA A 272 -3.36 -3.35 9.64
N ALA A 273 -2.94 -2.85 10.79
CA ALA A 273 -2.11 -1.65 10.89
C ALA A 273 -0.63 -2.04 10.75
N ILE A 274 -0.11 -2.06 9.53
CA ILE A 274 1.25 -2.46 9.19
C ILE A 274 1.94 -1.30 8.48
N GLY A 275 3.09 -0.84 8.99
CA GLY A 275 3.84 0.27 8.43
C GLY A 275 3.13 1.63 8.55
N ASP A 276 3.70 2.64 7.89
CA ASP A 276 3.13 3.98 7.84
C ASP A 276 1.73 3.98 7.21
N GLN A 277 0.80 4.72 7.83
CA GLN A 277 -0.54 4.92 7.30
C GLN A 277 -0.59 6.23 6.49
N ALA A 278 -0.77 6.14 5.19
CA ALA A 278 -0.49 7.22 4.24
C ALA A 278 -1.29 8.53 4.44
N ARG A 279 -2.46 8.49 5.09
CA ARG A 279 -3.33 9.69 5.20
C ARG A 279 -4.12 9.76 6.49
N VAL A 280 -4.40 8.64 7.09
CA VAL A 280 -5.11 8.49 8.34
C VAL A 280 -4.38 7.44 9.15
N SER A 281 -4.24 7.67 10.42
CA SER A 281 -3.58 6.73 11.31
C SER A 281 -4.38 5.45 11.53
N GLU A 282 -5.71 5.55 11.60
CA GLU A 282 -6.57 4.37 11.65
C GLU A 282 -6.64 3.69 10.27
N PRO A 283 -6.40 2.37 10.18
CA PRO A 283 -6.38 1.64 8.91
C PRO A 283 -7.78 1.27 8.42
N VAL A 284 -8.64 2.26 8.24
CA VAL A 284 -10.02 2.11 7.75
C VAL A 284 -10.03 1.77 6.26
N ILE A 285 -10.97 0.96 5.80
CA ILE A 285 -11.15 0.63 4.39
C ILE A 285 -11.77 1.81 3.65
N TYR A 286 -11.05 2.33 2.65
CA TYR A 286 -11.44 3.43 1.76
C TYR A 286 -11.52 2.98 0.31
N ASP A 287 -11.89 3.89 -0.57
CA ASP A 287 -11.91 3.75 -2.03
C ASP A 287 -10.60 3.18 -2.61
N TYR A 288 -9.47 3.53 -2.01
CA TYR A 288 -8.15 3.06 -2.45
C TYR A 288 -7.99 1.54 -2.32
N HIS A 289 -8.51 0.95 -1.25
CA HIS A 289 -8.52 -0.50 -1.03
C HIS A 289 -9.43 -1.20 -2.05
N ARG A 290 -10.62 -0.63 -2.29
CA ARG A 290 -11.54 -1.11 -3.31
C ARG A 290 -10.92 -1.02 -4.71
N LYS A 291 -10.27 0.12 -5.05
CA LYS A 291 -9.53 0.31 -6.31
C LYS A 291 -8.47 -0.77 -6.48
N LEU A 292 -7.63 -1.00 -5.46
CA LEU A 292 -6.57 -2.00 -5.51
C LEU A 292 -7.13 -3.38 -5.82
N MET A 293 -8.18 -3.81 -5.10
CA MET A 293 -8.79 -5.13 -5.31
C MET A 293 -9.45 -5.25 -6.68
N LEU A 294 -10.11 -4.22 -7.19
CA LEU A 294 -10.67 -4.19 -8.54
C LEU A 294 -9.57 -4.34 -9.60
N GLN A 295 -8.45 -3.65 -9.45
CA GLN A 295 -7.32 -3.76 -10.37
C GLN A 295 -6.68 -5.15 -10.29
N ALA A 296 -6.39 -5.66 -9.08
CA ALA A 296 -5.84 -7.00 -8.89
C ALA A 296 -6.73 -8.08 -9.53
N ARG A 297 -8.04 -8.02 -9.28
CA ARG A 297 -9.03 -8.93 -9.85
C ARG A 297 -9.07 -8.85 -11.39
N SER A 298 -8.93 -7.65 -11.96
CA SER A 298 -8.96 -7.46 -13.43
C SER A 298 -7.71 -8.00 -14.13
N VAL A 299 -6.60 -8.09 -13.42
CA VAL A 299 -5.32 -8.62 -13.92
C VAL A 299 -5.20 -10.11 -13.70
N SER A 300 -5.57 -10.61 -12.52
CA SER A 300 -5.42 -12.03 -12.17
C SER A 300 -6.14 -12.94 -13.16
N ASN A 301 -5.44 -13.99 -13.64
CA ASN A 301 -6.02 -15.08 -14.42
C ASN A 301 -6.44 -16.28 -13.54
N ASP A 302 -6.16 -16.26 -12.25
CA ASP A 302 -6.57 -17.28 -11.30
C ASP A 302 -8.05 -17.14 -10.96
N ALA A 303 -8.85 -18.17 -11.24
CA ALA A 303 -10.30 -18.10 -11.07
C ALA A 303 -10.70 -18.06 -9.59
N ALA A 304 -9.99 -18.82 -8.72
CA ALA A 304 -10.31 -18.85 -7.29
C ALA A 304 -10.03 -17.51 -6.65
N ALA A 305 -8.84 -16.94 -6.88
CA ALA A 305 -8.49 -15.60 -6.36
C ALA A 305 -9.46 -14.51 -6.86
N ARG A 306 -9.92 -14.60 -8.10
CA ARG A 306 -10.93 -13.67 -8.64
C ARG A 306 -12.30 -13.82 -7.98
N ASP A 307 -12.69 -15.03 -7.59
CA ASP A 307 -13.94 -15.29 -6.87
C ASP A 307 -13.82 -14.82 -5.42
N ASP A 308 -12.68 -15.03 -4.77
CA ASP A 308 -12.39 -14.52 -3.42
C ASP A 308 -12.37 -12.97 -3.41
N ALA A 309 -11.75 -12.34 -4.42
CA ALA A 309 -11.81 -10.88 -4.61
C ALA A 309 -13.26 -10.39 -4.81
N ALA A 310 -14.08 -11.12 -5.58
CA ALA A 310 -15.48 -10.76 -5.79
C ALA A 310 -16.28 -10.85 -4.48
N TRP A 311 -16.07 -11.89 -3.69
CA TRP A 311 -16.66 -11.99 -2.35
C TRP A 311 -16.25 -10.79 -1.48
N TRP A 312 -14.94 -10.50 -1.39
CA TRP A 312 -14.42 -9.40 -0.56
C TRP A 312 -15.04 -8.06 -0.95
N LEU A 313 -15.10 -7.74 -2.25
CA LEU A 313 -15.69 -6.51 -2.79
C LEU A 313 -17.18 -6.35 -2.44
N GLN A 314 -17.89 -7.43 -2.14
CA GLN A 314 -19.30 -7.42 -1.76
C GLN A 314 -19.52 -7.25 -0.25
N VAL A 315 -18.54 -7.63 0.57
CA VAL A 315 -18.74 -7.71 2.03
C VAL A 315 -18.02 -6.61 2.81
N ILE A 316 -17.07 -5.90 2.23
CA ILE A 316 -16.39 -4.78 2.90
C ILE A 316 -17.32 -3.61 3.15
N SER A 317 -16.99 -2.76 4.12
CA SER A 317 -17.79 -1.58 4.49
C SER A 317 -17.95 -0.58 3.34
N ASN A 318 -16.93 -0.42 2.50
CA ASN A 318 -16.98 0.42 1.31
C ASN A 318 -17.53 -0.35 0.10
N GLN A 319 -18.86 -0.34 -0.07
CA GLN A 319 -19.56 -1.07 -1.14
C GLN A 319 -19.40 -0.42 -2.52
N ASP A 320 -19.02 0.85 -2.58
CA ASP A 320 -18.90 1.63 -3.81
C ASP A 320 -17.84 2.72 -3.63
N MET A 321 -17.40 3.37 -4.72
CA MET A 321 -16.53 4.53 -4.61
C MET A 321 -17.33 5.74 -4.09
N GLU A 322 -16.81 6.39 -3.06
CA GLU A 322 -17.42 7.59 -2.47
C GLU A 322 -16.81 8.88 -3.01
N SER A 323 -15.51 8.83 -3.34
CA SER A 323 -14.78 9.98 -3.88
C SER A 323 -14.87 10.02 -5.39
N GLY A 324 -15.37 11.13 -5.95
CA GLY A 324 -15.61 11.31 -7.38
C GLY A 324 -14.39 11.01 -8.27
N PHE A 325 -13.19 11.36 -7.80
CA PHE A 325 -11.94 11.09 -8.52
C PHE A 325 -11.59 9.58 -8.61
N ASN A 326 -12.29 8.72 -7.88
CA ASN A 326 -12.15 7.26 -7.96
C ASN A 326 -13.25 6.60 -8.81
N TYR A 327 -14.30 7.32 -9.21
CA TYR A 327 -15.44 6.73 -9.91
C TYR A 327 -15.06 5.98 -11.18
N ARG A 328 -14.06 6.45 -11.94
CA ARG A 328 -13.58 5.74 -13.14
C ARG A 328 -13.08 4.32 -12.84
N HIS A 329 -12.48 4.08 -11.68
CA HIS A 329 -11.97 2.77 -11.29
C HIS A 329 -13.10 1.81 -10.91
N ASN A 330 -14.23 2.34 -10.44
CA ASN A 330 -15.41 1.55 -10.11
C ASN A 330 -16.20 1.06 -11.36
N LEU A 331 -15.78 1.46 -12.56
CA LEU A 331 -16.29 0.89 -13.81
C LEU A 331 -15.81 -0.56 -14.01
N LEU A 332 -14.70 -0.96 -13.37
CA LEU A 332 -14.20 -2.33 -13.40
C LEU A 332 -15.23 -3.29 -12.75
N PRO A 333 -15.44 -4.49 -13.35
CA PRO A 333 -16.42 -5.42 -12.82
C PRO A 333 -15.95 -6.00 -11.48
N ALA A 334 -16.74 -5.76 -10.43
CA ALA A 334 -16.49 -6.32 -9.11
C ALA A 334 -16.72 -7.84 -9.05
N GLY A 335 -17.45 -8.38 -10.01
CA GLY A 335 -17.93 -9.77 -9.97
C GLY A 335 -19.17 -9.93 -9.08
N SER A 336 -19.72 -11.12 -9.07
CA SER A 336 -20.88 -11.46 -8.24
C SER A 336 -20.73 -12.87 -7.67
N GLY A 337 -21.27 -13.11 -6.50
CA GLY A 337 -21.17 -14.41 -5.81
C GLY A 337 -19.83 -14.53 -5.07
N GLY A 338 -19.50 -15.74 -4.72
CA GLY A 338 -18.30 -16.05 -3.95
C GLY A 338 -18.60 -16.39 -2.49
N THR A 339 -17.69 -17.11 -1.92
CA THR A 339 -17.64 -17.47 -0.51
C THR A 339 -16.30 -16.97 0.04
N PRO A 340 -16.17 -16.78 1.34
CA PRO A 340 -14.87 -16.46 1.91
C PRO A 340 -13.86 -17.59 1.58
N PRO A 341 -12.55 -17.28 1.51
CA PRO A 341 -11.51 -18.28 1.35
C PRO A 341 -11.66 -19.42 2.36
N ALA A 342 -11.35 -20.64 1.95
CA ALA A 342 -11.43 -21.80 2.85
C ALA A 342 -10.34 -21.74 3.95
N GLN A 343 -9.26 -21.03 3.71
CA GLN A 343 -8.14 -20.89 4.62
C GLN A 343 -8.48 -19.87 5.73
N LEU A 344 -8.16 -20.23 6.98
CA LEU A 344 -8.28 -19.36 8.14
C LEU A 344 -6.90 -18.85 8.64
N VAL A 345 -5.83 -19.42 8.11
CA VAL A 345 -4.43 -19.04 8.40
C VAL A 345 -3.74 -18.74 7.07
N TYR A 346 -3.16 -17.56 6.96
CA TYR A 346 -2.41 -17.15 5.78
C TYR A 346 -1.02 -16.64 6.19
N HIS A 347 0.02 -17.21 5.58
CA HIS A 347 1.40 -16.79 5.78
C HIS A 347 1.97 -16.23 4.48
N ALA A 348 2.44 -15.00 4.54
CA ALA A 348 3.11 -14.28 3.46
C ALA A 348 4.60 -14.08 3.80
N PRO A 349 5.47 -15.03 3.46
CA PRO A 349 6.88 -14.97 3.88
C PRO A 349 7.65 -13.80 3.25
N GLY A 350 7.22 -13.31 2.08
CA GLY A 350 7.86 -12.19 1.39
C GLY A 350 7.68 -10.84 2.10
N THR A 351 6.58 -10.67 2.83
CA THR A 351 6.33 -9.50 3.68
C THR A 351 6.49 -9.81 5.17
N GLY A 352 6.71 -11.11 5.52
CA GLY A 352 6.83 -11.54 6.90
C GLY A 352 5.55 -11.49 7.71
N GLN A 353 4.39 -11.55 7.05
CA GLN A 353 3.09 -11.42 7.70
C GLN A 353 2.41 -12.78 7.88
N LEU A 354 1.90 -13.02 9.08
CA LEU A 354 1.01 -14.13 9.40
C LEU A 354 -0.34 -13.56 9.82
N PHE A 355 -1.40 -14.00 9.15
CA PHE A 355 -2.78 -13.72 9.53
C PHE A 355 -3.47 -15.01 9.96
N ALA A 356 -4.21 -15.00 11.07
CA ALA A 356 -5.01 -16.13 11.53
C ALA A 356 -6.35 -15.65 12.07
N ARG A 357 -7.41 -16.43 11.87
CA ARG A 357 -8.75 -16.10 12.36
C ARG A 357 -9.53 -17.34 12.73
N THR A 358 -10.43 -17.21 13.70
CA THR A 358 -11.29 -18.34 14.13
C THR A 358 -12.46 -18.58 13.20
N GLY A 359 -12.74 -17.67 12.28
CA GLY A 359 -13.82 -17.75 11.30
C GLY A 359 -13.88 -16.50 10.43
N TRP A 360 -14.88 -16.46 9.53
CA TRP A 360 -15.16 -15.31 8.66
C TRP A 360 -16.37 -14.48 9.13
N ASP A 361 -16.99 -14.85 10.26
CA ASP A 361 -18.04 -14.04 10.88
C ASP A 361 -17.46 -12.82 11.59
N THR A 362 -18.31 -11.80 11.82
CA THR A 362 -17.89 -10.52 12.40
C THR A 362 -17.45 -10.60 13.87
N GLY A 363 -17.76 -11.69 14.57
CA GLY A 363 -17.35 -11.96 15.95
C GLY A 363 -16.12 -12.85 16.07
N ALA A 364 -15.49 -13.24 14.95
CA ALA A 364 -14.29 -14.04 14.96
C ALA A 364 -13.13 -13.29 15.65
N LEU A 365 -12.27 -14.04 16.34
CA LEU A 365 -10.95 -13.50 16.75
C LEU A 365 -10.03 -13.49 15.53
N TRP A 366 -9.29 -12.42 15.35
CA TRP A 366 -8.30 -12.24 14.29
C TRP A 366 -6.97 -11.82 14.88
N LEU A 367 -5.90 -12.39 14.33
CA LEU A 367 -4.51 -12.16 14.68
C LEU A 367 -3.74 -11.73 13.41
N ASN A 368 -2.92 -10.69 13.54
CA ASN A 368 -1.76 -10.47 12.68
C ASN A 368 -0.49 -10.61 13.51
N PHE A 369 0.55 -11.21 12.92
CA PHE A 369 1.88 -11.31 13.50
C PHE A 369 2.93 -10.98 12.44
N SER A 370 3.88 -10.10 12.76
CA SER A 370 4.93 -9.62 11.85
C SER A 370 6.29 -10.21 12.23
N ALA A 371 6.93 -10.92 11.30
CA ALA A 371 8.33 -11.36 11.41
C ALA A 371 8.90 -11.65 10.02
N GLY A 372 9.70 -10.74 9.47
CA GLY A 372 10.20 -10.85 8.10
C GLY A 372 11.19 -9.74 7.75
N PRO A 373 11.15 -9.21 6.54
CA PRO A 373 12.05 -8.13 6.12
C PRO A 373 11.67 -6.79 6.77
N TYR A 374 12.69 -6.01 7.12
CA TYR A 374 12.60 -4.59 7.45
C TYR A 374 13.54 -3.84 6.51
N VAL A 375 13.08 -3.55 5.29
CA VAL A 375 13.89 -3.07 4.16
C VAL A 375 13.31 -1.84 3.48
N GLN A 376 12.10 -1.41 3.84
CA GLN A 376 11.45 -0.25 3.23
C GLN A 376 11.32 0.91 4.22
N SER A 377 11.35 2.14 3.69
CA SER A 377 11.31 3.36 4.50
C SER A 377 10.00 3.56 5.26
N HIS A 378 8.92 2.98 4.77
CA HIS A 378 7.60 3.02 5.41
C HIS A 378 7.31 1.80 6.30
N ALA A 379 8.25 0.84 6.40
CA ALA A 379 8.18 -0.27 7.34
C ALA A 379 8.58 0.20 8.75
N HIS A 380 8.13 -0.53 9.77
CA HIS A 380 8.35 -0.17 11.17
C HIS A 380 9.30 -1.14 11.88
N GLN A 381 9.74 -0.75 13.08
CA GLN A 381 10.50 -1.59 14.03
C GLN A 381 9.54 -2.55 14.75
N ASP A 382 8.79 -3.32 13.99
CA ASP A 382 7.68 -4.18 14.43
C ASP A 382 7.96 -5.67 14.29
N GLN A 383 9.22 -6.06 14.06
CA GLN A 383 9.62 -7.47 14.00
C GLN A 383 9.32 -8.15 15.33
N GLY A 384 8.41 -9.14 15.31
CA GLY A 384 7.88 -9.81 16.48
C GLY A 384 6.58 -9.20 17.02
N SER A 385 6.04 -8.15 16.41
CA SER A 385 4.76 -7.56 16.82
C SER A 385 3.57 -8.45 16.46
N PHE A 386 2.54 -8.38 17.30
CA PHE A 386 1.25 -8.98 17.04
C PHE A 386 0.14 -7.95 17.24
N THR A 387 -0.97 -8.13 16.53
CA THR A 387 -2.21 -7.38 16.75
C THR A 387 -3.38 -8.34 16.88
N LEU A 388 -4.35 -8.00 17.73
CA LEU A 388 -5.57 -8.79 17.97
C LEU A 388 -6.80 -7.94 17.76
N PHE A 389 -7.80 -8.51 17.10
CA PHE A 389 -9.09 -7.87 16.84
C PHE A 389 -10.24 -8.86 17.07
N GLN A 390 -11.29 -8.40 17.76
CA GLN A 390 -12.55 -9.12 17.87
C GLN A 390 -13.69 -8.12 18.12
N GLY A 391 -14.42 -7.79 17.06
CA GLY A 391 -15.43 -6.73 17.10
C GLY A 391 -14.83 -5.32 17.13
N ASP A 392 -13.71 -5.14 17.81
CA ASP A 392 -12.84 -3.95 17.80
C ASP A 392 -11.40 -4.37 18.14
N TRP A 393 -10.46 -3.42 18.11
CA TRP A 393 -9.07 -3.64 18.51
C TRP A 393 -8.97 -4.09 19.97
N LEU A 394 -8.23 -5.15 20.20
CA LEU A 394 -7.90 -5.67 21.55
C LEU A 394 -6.45 -5.36 21.91
N ALA A 395 -5.55 -5.58 20.97
CA ALA A 395 -4.15 -5.21 21.02
C ALA A 395 -3.72 -4.75 19.63
N VAL A 396 -3.07 -3.59 19.53
CA VAL A 396 -2.70 -2.97 18.26
C VAL A 396 -1.50 -2.04 18.45
N THR A 397 -0.94 -1.49 17.39
CA THR A 397 0.10 -0.46 17.48
C THR A 397 -0.49 0.87 17.97
N GLU A 398 0.22 1.61 18.81
CA GLU A 398 -0.15 2.97 19.22
C GLU A 398 -0.17 3.97 18.07
N ASN A 399 0.53 3.63 16.99
CA ASN A 399 0.61 4.42 15.79
C ASN A 399 -0.75 4.81 15.21
N ILE A 400 -1.80 4.00 15.42
CA ILE A 400 -3.16 4.32 14.97
C ILE A 400 -3.81 5.49 15.73
N TRP A 401 -3.27 5.93 16.84
CA TRP A 401 -3.77 7.06 17.63
C TRP A 401 -2.89 8.31 17.56
N THR A 402 -2.08 8.42 16.51
CA THR A 402 -1.32 9.64 16.17
C THR A 402 -1.98 10.35 14.98
N HIS A 403 -1.49 11.54 14.61
CA HIS A 403 -2.02 12.29 13.48
C HIS A 403 -1.59 11.71 12.11
N SER A 404 -0.37 11.18 12.03
CA SER A 404 0.22 10.72 10.77
C SER A 404 0.26 9.21 10.62
N GLY A 405 0.24 8.46 11.72
CA GLY A 405 0.44 7.01 11.71
C GLY A 405 1.84 6.57 11.23
N ILE A 406 2.86 7.40 11.47
CA ILE A 406 4.24 7.16 11.02
C ILE A 406 5.23 6.95 12.16
N GLN A 407 4.78 6.66 13.38
CA GLN A 407 5.66 6.36 14.50
C GLN A 407 6.22 4.95 14.35
N GLN A 408 7.50 4.85 14.01
CA GLN A 408 8.14 3.59 13.60
C GLN A 408 8.85 2.85 14.73
N GLY A 409 8.96 3.45 15.91
CA GLY A 409 9.74 2.92 17.05
C GLY A 409 9.17 1.65 17.67
N THR A 410 10.04 0.84 18.26
CA THR A 410 9.65 -0.42 18.95
C THR A 410 8.69 -0.19 20.11
N ASP A 411 8.70 0.97 20.74
CA ASP A 411 7.85 1.26 21.89
C ASP A 411 6.38 1.51 21.56
N THR A 412 6.05 1.71 20.28
CA THR A 412 4.68 1.84 19.79
C THR A 412 4.05 0.50 19.36
N HIS A 413 4.82 -0.59 19.33
CA HIS A 413 4.40 -1.90 18.85
C HIS A 413 4.38 -2.96 19.95
N ASN A 414 3.67 -4.07 19.75
CA ASN A 414 3.55 -5.19 20.70
C ASN A 414 4.75 -6.15 20.60
N VAL A 415 5.94 -5.63 20.87
CA VAL A 415 7.21 -6.34 20.81
C VAL A 415 7.86 -6.44 22.20
N LEU A 416 8.99 -7.13 22.32
CA LEU A 416 9.90 -6.88 23.43
C LEU A 416 10.65 -5.56 23.18
N ARG A 417 10.51 -4.62 24.12
CA ARG A 417 11.35 -3.44 24.16
C ARG A 417 12.61 -3.76 24.95
N PHE A 418 13.76 -3.69 24.29
CA PHE A 418 15.05 -3.80 24.93
C PHE A 418 15.62 -2.43 25.22
N GLU A 419 16.20 -2.27 26.41
CA GLU A 419 16.78 -1.00 26.85
C GLU A 419 18.18 -1.22 27.38
N HIS A 420 19.13 -0.36 26.98
CA HIS A 420 20.50 -0.35 27.46
C HIS A 420 20.89 1.07 27.90
N GLY A 421 21.28 1.23 29.15
CA GLY A 421 21.66 2.54 29.69
C GLY A 421 20.52 3.59 29.64
N GLY A 422 19.26 3.16 29.71
CA GLY A 422 18.08 4.03 29.65
C GLY A 422 17.64 4.44 28.24
N SER A 423 18.27 3.89 27.21
CA SER A 423 17.88 4.10 25.80
C SER A 423 17.35 2.82 25.18
N ILE A 424 16.34 2.93 24.31
CA ILE A 424 15.82 1.81 23.55
C ILE A 424 16.88 1.31 22.56
N VAL A 425 17.06 -0.01 22.48
CA VAL A 425 17.84 -0.68 21.43
C VAL A 425 16.92 -0.87 20.23
N PRO A 426 17.09 -0.11 19.13
CA PRO A 426 16.17 -0.16 18.00
C PRO A 426 16.42 -1.36 17.11
N GLN A 427 15.38 -1.84 16.43
CA GLN A 427 15.54 -2.73 15.29
C GLN A 427 16.19 -1.97 14.11
N ARG A 428 16.92 -2.69 13.27
CA ARG A 428 17.73 -2.10 12.19
C ARG A 428 17.10 -2.36 10.83
N VAL A 429 17.14 -1.35 9.97
CA VAL A 429 16.80 -1.49 8.54
C VAL A 429 17.79 -2.44 7.85
N GLU A 430 17.41 -2.95 6.68
CA GLU A 430 18.19 -3.95 5.90
C GLU A 430 18.38 -5.27 6.67
N THR A 431 17.44 -5.60 7.56
CA THR A 431 17.43 -6.86 8.32
C THR A 431 16.24 -7.73 7.92
N GLN A 432 16.36 -9.03 8.21
CA GLN A 432 15.30 -9.99 7.93
C GLN A 432 15.20 -11.03 9.05
N SER A 433 14.08 -11.04 9.75
CA SER A 433 13.70 -12.12 10.67
C SER A 433 13.15 -13.33 9.89
N THR A 434 13.11 -14.49 10.53
CA THR A 434 12.53 -15.70 9.92
C THR A 434 11.33 -16.17 10.71
N LEU A 435 10.33 -16.73 10.01
CA LEU A 435 9.08 -17.21 10.58
C LEU A 435 8.75 -18.60 10.06
N ALA A 436 8.62 -19.58 10.96
CA ALA A 436 8.10 -20.90 10.65
C ALA A 436 6.66 -21.00 11.16
N VAL A 437 5.73 -21.40 10.28
CA VAL A 437 4.28 -21.44 10.57
C VAL A 437 3.75 -22.83 10.39
N THR A 438 3.01 -23.32 11.38
CA THR A 438 2.29 -24.61 11.34
C THR A 438 0.80 -24.33 11.58
N PRO A 439 -0.02 -24.29 10.51
CA PRO A 439 -1.46 -24.12 10.65
C PRO A 439 -2.12 -25.35 11.29
N GLY A 440 -3.13 -25.09 12.13
CA GLY A 440 -4.01 -26.09 12.71
C GLY A 440 -5.46 -25.95 12.27
N ALA A 441 -6.33 -26.82 12.72
CA ALA A 441 -7.75 -26.76 12.42
C ALA A 441 -8.43 -25.56 13.10
N GLY A 442 -9.47 -25.00 12.45
CA GLY A 442 -10.29 -23.92 13.02
C GLY A 442 -9.54 -22.59 13.23
N GLY A 443 -8.52 -22.32 12.43
CA GLY A 443 -7.72 -21.11 12.54
C GLY A 443 -6.64 -21.17 13.63
N ASN A 444 -6.46 -22.30 14.29
CA ASN A 444 -5.35 -22.47 15.22
C ASN A 444 -4.03 -22.37 14.47
N VAL A 445 -3.00 -21.83 15.12
CA VAL A 445 -1.68 -21.73 14.53
C VAL A 445 -0.60 -21.80 15.60
N HIS A 446 0.48 -22.50 15.26
CA HIS A 446 1.76 -22.47 15.97
C HIS A 446 2.79 -21.80 15.06
N ALA A 447 3.44 -20.75 15.53
CA ALA A 447 4.45 -20.03 14.75
C ALA A 447 5.68 -19.71 15.61
N VAL A 448 6.86 -19.90 15.01
CA VAL A 448 8.16 -19.62 15.69
C VAL A 448 8.96 -18.64 14.84
N ALA A 449 9.29 -17.50 15.42
CA ALA A 449 10.09 -16.46 14.82
C ALA A 449 11.48 -16.39 15.44
N ASN A 450 12.54 -16.37 14.61
CA ASN A 450 13.86 -15.93 15.02
C ASN A 450 13.99 -14.43 14.74
N LEU A 451 14.03 -13.65 15.79
CA LEU A 451 14.02 -12.18 15.74
C LEU A 451 15.39 -11.56 16.05
N THR A 452 16.40 -12.39 16.37
CA THR A 452 17.77 -11.93 16.60
C THR A 452 18.33 -11.09 15.45
N PRO A 453 18.08 -11.47 14.16
CA PRO A 453 18.58 -10.71 13.02
C PRO A 453 18.07 -9.26 12.95
N ALA A 454 16.90 -8.97 13.53
CA ALA A 454 16.34 -7.60 13.55
C ALA A 454 17.25 -6.56 14.21
N TYR A 455 18.25 -6.99 14.98
CA TYR A 455 19.19 -6.11 15.69
C TYR A 455 20.57 -6.05 15.04
N ASP A 456 20.77 -6.67 13.90
CA ASP A 456 22.01 -6.64 13.09
C ASP A 456 23.28 -6.93 13.90
N GLY A 457 23.22 -7.94 14.76
CA GLY A 457 24.36 -8.36 15.59
C GLY A 457 24.71 -7.40 16.74
N ASP A 458 23.83 -6.48 17.11
CA ASP A 458 24.02 -5.62 18.29
C ASP A 458 24.30 -6.48 19.52
N PRO A 459 25.44 -6.28 20.24
CA PRO A 459 25.83 -7.10 21.40
C PRO A 459 24.86 -6.99 22.58
N ALA A 460 23.95 -6.03 22.58
CA ALA A 460 22.86 -5.94 23.53
C ALA A 460 21.91 -7.15 23.46
N ILE A 461 21.74 -7.74 22.28
CA ILE A 461 20.80 -8.84 22.02
C ILE A 461 21.57 -10.05 21.49
N GLY A 462 21.88 -10.99 22.37
CA GLY A 462 22.57 -12.23 21.98
C GLY A 462 21.67 -13.21 21.23
N ASN A 463 20.40 -13.31 21.65
CA ASN A 463 19.38 -14.11 20.98
C ASN A 463 17.98 -13.60 21.34
N TRP A 464 17.03 -13.65 20.39
CA TRP A 464 15.61 -13.51 20.66
C TRP A 464 14.79 -14.39 19.73
N GLN A 465 14.02 -15.29 20.32
CA GLN A 465 13.03 -16.13 19.67
C GLN A 465 11.66 -15.86 20.28
N ARG A 466 10.63 -15.69 19.44
CA ARG A 466 9.24 -15.58 19.87
C ARG A 466 8.43 -16.72 19.28
N THR A 467 7.62 -17.36 20.12
CA THR A 467 6.64 -18.37 19.72
C THR A 467 5.23 -17.81 19.92
N ILE A 468 4.38 -17.99 18.93
CA ILE A 468 2.97 -17.62 18.91
C ILE A 468 2.15 -18.90 18.83
N ASP A 469 1.29 -19.14 19.80
CA ASP A 469 0.32 -20.21 19.83
C ASP A 469 -1.09 -19.64 19.92
N LEU A 470 -1.85 -19.67 18.82
CA LEU A 470 -3.27 -19.34 18.81
C LEU A 470 -4.09 -20.61 18.86
N VAL A 471 -4.88 -20.81 19.91
CA VAL A 471 -5.77 -21.95 20.07
C VAL A 471 -7.16 -21.46 20.46
N GLY A 472 -8.12 -21.59 19.56
CA GLY A 472 -9.45 -21.01 19.74
C GLY A 472 -9.35 -19.49 19.92
N ARG A 473 -9.74 -18.98 21.10
CA ARG A 473 -9.71 -17.54 21.43
C ARG A 473 -8.61 -17.17 22.43
N THR A 474 -7.57 -17.97 22.48
CA THR A 474 -6.43 -17.75 23.37
C THR A 474 -5.16 -17.68 22.56
N LEU A 475 -4.45 -16.58 22.67
CA LEU A 475 -3.11 -16.37 22.16
C LEU A 475 -2.10 -16.53 23.30
N THR A 476 -1.15 -17.44 23.16
CA THR A 476 0.02 -17.52 24.04
C THR A 476 1.23 -16.99 23.29
N VAL A 477 1.90 -15.98 23.85
CA VAL A 477 3.17 -15.44 23.35
C VAL A 477 4.27 -15.89 24.30
N SER A 478 5.26 -16.61 23.76
CA SER A 478 6.40 -17.10 24.51
C SER A 478 7.69 -16.54 23.93
N ASP A 479 8.44 -15.79 24.72
CA ASP A 479 9.74 -15.24 24.37
C ASP A 479 10.85 -15.98 25.09
N ALA A 480 11.92 -16.28 24.35
CA ALA A 480 13.20 -16.73 24.90
C ALA A 480 14.30 -15.82 24.36
N PHE A 481 15.13 -15.28 25.26
CA PHE A 481 16.19 -14.36 24.87
C PHE A 481 17.44 -14.45 25.75
N THR A 482 18.57 -14.01 25.21
CA THR A 482 19.81 -13.75 25.96
C THR A 482 20.23 -12.31 25.70
N LEU A 483 20.56 -11.59 26.78
CA LEU A 483 20.87 -10.18 26.73
C LEU A 483 22.32 -9.91 27.11
N GLY A 484 22.89 -8.85 26.57
CA GLY A 484 24.16 -8.29 26.98
C GLY A 484 24.10 -7.70 28.39
N SER A 485 25.25 -7.42 28.96
CA SER A 485 25.35 -6.84 30.33
C SER A 485 24.65 -5.48 30.38
N GLY A 486 23.82 -5.25 31.39
CA GLY A 486 23.10 -3.99 31.59
C GLY A 486 21.89 -3.76 30.66
N VAL A 487 21.53 -4.75 29.87
CA VAL A 487 20.32 -4.70 29.02
C VAL A 487 19.13 -5.26 29.79
N SER A 488 17.99 -4.60 29.69
CA SER A 488 16.70 -5.07 30.20
C SER A 488 15.72 -5.34 29.07
N ALA A 489 14.74 -6.21 29.31
CA ALA A 489 13.64 -6.50 28.39
C ALA A 489 12.30 -6.23 29.05
N THR A 490 11.40 -5.56 28.34
CA THR A 490 10.02 -5.32 28.76
C THR A 490 9.08 -5.85 27.69
N PHE A 491 8.18 -6.76 28.08
CA PHE A 491 7.09 -7.18 27.20
C PHE A 491 5.99 -6.12 27.24
N GLN A 492 5.53 -5.68 26.06
CA GLN A 492 4.53 -4.61 26.00
C GLN A 492 3.33 -5.02 25.17
N VAL A 493 2.15 -4.52 25.60
CA VAL A 493 0.87 -4.69 24.89
C VAL A 493 0.18 -3.33 24.84
N ASN A 494 -0.03 -2.81 23.65
CA ASN A 494 -0.77 -1.58 23.42
C ASN A 494 -2.27 -1.89 23.27
N THR A 495 -3.11 -1.18 24.00
CA THR A 495 -4.55 -1.43 24.10
C THR A 495 -5.37 -0.15 23.94
N PRO A 496 -6.59 -0.21 23.34
CA PRO A 496 -7.43 0.96 23.16
C PRO A 496 -7.97 1.55 24.46
N VAL A 497 -8.04 0.73 25.52
CA VAL A 497 -8.60 1.13 26.81
C VAL A 497 -7.62 0.82 27.94
N GLN A 498 -7.75 1.54 29.05
CA GLN A 498 -6.86 1.41 30.20
C GLN A 498 -6.83 -0.01 30.76
N PRO A 499 -5.67 -0.65 30.87
CA PRO A 499 -5.52 -1.94 31.54
C PRO A 499 -5.75 -1.81 33.05
N ILE A 500 -6.67 -2.63 33.58
CA ILE A 500 -6.90 -2.77 35.03
C ILE A 500 -6.02 -3.91 35.52
N ILE A 501 -5.01 -3.60 36.34
CA ILE A 501 -3.97 -4.52 36.79
C ILE A 501 -4.34 -5.14 38.14
N SER A 502 -4.21 -6.48 38.25
CA SER A 502 -4.36 -7.24 39.51
C SER A 502 -3.32 -8.36 39.55
N GLY A 503 -2.23 -8.14 40.30
CA GLY A 503 -1.10 -9.07 40.37
C GLY A 503 -0.47 -9.31 38.99
N LEU A 504 -0.43 -10.57 38.56
CA LEU A 504 0.08 -10.99 37.25
C LEU A 504 -0.98 -11.01 36.13
N THR A 505 -2.09 -10.35 36.34
CA THR A 505 -3.20 -10.27 35.37
C THR A 505 -3.55 -8.81 35.10
N ALA A 506 -3.88 -8.49 33.87
CA ALA A 506 -4.50 -7.23 33.48
C ALA A 506 -5.75 -7.49 32.64
N THR A 507 -6.73 -6.60 32.70
CA THR A 507 -7.93 -6.64 31.85
C THR A 507 -8.08 -5.29 31.15
N ALA A 508 -8.15 -5.30 29.81
CA ALA A 508 -8.37 -4.13 28.98
C ALA A 508 -9.59 -4.35 28.08
N GLY A 509 -10.75 -3.83 28.51
CA GLY A 509 -12.02 -4.13 27.85
C GLY A 509 -12.33 -5.63 27.83
N ALA A 510 -12.51 -6.21 26.66
CA ALA A 510 -12.75 -7.66 26.48
C ALA A 510 -11.46 -8.50 26.54
N LEU A 511 -10.28 -7.88 26.51
CA LEU A 511 -8.99 -8.58 26.52
C LEU A 511 -8.57 -8.86 27.96
N ARG A 512 -8.29 -10.13 28.28
CA ARG A 512 -7.61 -10.56 29.48
C ARG A 512 -6.18 -10.94 29.16
N ILE A 513 -5.22 -10.37 29.88
CA ILE A 513 -3.78 -10.61 29.77
C ILE A 513 -3.32 -11.26 31.07
N ARG A 514 -2.64 -12.40 31.00
CA ARG A 514 -2.11 -13.13 32.14
C ARG A 514 -0.63 -13.46 31.92
N VAL A 515 0.22 -13.04 32.84
CA VAL A 515 1.63 -13.42 32.84
C VAL A 515 1.76 -14.80 33.50
N LEU A 516 2.21 -15.78 32.72
CA LEU A 516 2.46 -17.15 33.16
C LEU A 516 3.91 -17.32 33.64
N SER A 517 4.83 -16.55 33.06
CA SER A 517 6.24 -16.48 33.41
C SER A 517 6.81 -15.12 33.03
N PRO A 518 7.70 -14.54 33.87
CA PRO A 518 8.16 -15.01 35.19
C PRO A 518 7.17 -14.69 36.31
N ALA A 519 7.19 -15.44 37.39
CA ALA A 519 6.30 -15.25 38.55
C ALA A 519 6.57 -13.96 39.35
N ASN A 520 7.71 -13.34 39.16
CA ASN A 520 8.12 -12.07 39.79
C ASN A 520 7.92 -10.87 38.86
N ALA A 521 7.19 -11.02 37.76
CA ALA A 521 6.91 -9.91 36.84
C ALA A 521 6.18 -8.77 37.56
N THR A 522 6.47 -7.56 37.12
CA THR A 522 5.76 -6.34 37.54
C THR A 522 5.05 -5.74 36.34
N LEU A 523 3.80 -5.33 36.54
CA LEU A 523 2.94 -4.76 35.51
C LEU A 523 2.73 -3.27 35.79
N SER A 524 2.81 -2.45 34.76
CA SER A 524 2.47 -1.03 34.84
C SER A 524 1.75 -0.60 33.55
N ALA A 525 0.90 0.42 33.65
CA ALA A 525 0.19 0.98 32.51
C ALA A 525 0.68 2.40 32.24
N LEU A 526 0.87 2.72 30.97
CA LEU A 526 1.22 4.03 30.45
C LEU A 526 0.03 4.56 29.65
N ASP A 527 -0.37 5.79 29.93
CA ASP A 527 -1.31 6.56 29.12
C ASP A 527 -0.55 7.28 28.00
N TRP A 528 -0.79 6.92 26.76
CA TRP A 528 -0.11 7.52 25.63
C TRP A 528 -0.43 9.00 25.46
N THR A 529 -1.61 9.47 25.84
CA THR A 529 -2.00 10.89 25.77
C THR A 529 -1.11 11.81 26.62
N THR A 530 -0.34 11.23 27.54
CA THR A 530 0.66 11.94 28.35
C THR A 530 2.02 12.08 27.68
N ARG A 531 2.17 11.52 26.47
CA ARG A 531 3.42 11.54 25.70
C ARG A 531 3.30 12.35 24.42
N SER A 532 4.44 12.86 23.98
CA SER A 532 4.66 13.38 22.63
C SER A 532 5.94 12.76 22.09
N ASP A 533 5.99 12.55 20.77
CA ASP A 533 7.16 12.07 20.06
C ASP A 533 7.42 13.00 18.86
N GLY A 534 8.44 13.86 19.01
CA GLY A 534 8.65 14.97 18.06
C GLY A 534 7.45 15.91 18.01
N ASP A 535 6.89 16.10 16.82
CA ASP A 535 5.69 16.90 16.58
C ASP A 535 4.38 16.10 16.71
N GLU A 536 4.48 14.78 16.95
CA GLU A 536 3.33 13.89 17.09
C GLU A 536 2.79 13.89 18.51
N THR A 537 1.47 13.92 18.62
CA THR A 537 0.72 13.76 19.86
C THR A 537 -0.24 12.60 19.74
N TYR A 538 -0.29 11.78 20.79
CA TYR A 538 -1.24 10.68 20.85
C TYR A 538 -2.57 11.19 21.42
N TYR A 539 -3.69 10.88 20.76
CA TYR A 539 -5.02 11.32 21.20
C TYR A 539 -5.80 10.23 21.96
N SER A 540 -5.27 9.00 22.04
CA SER A 540 -5.86 7.86 22.76
C SER A 540 -4.78 6.81 23.00
N GLY A 541 -5.17 5.67 23.61
CA GLY A 541 -4.37 4.46 23.74
C GLY A 541 -3.64 4.34 25.07
N TRP A 542 -3.33 3.09 25.39
CA TRP A 542 -2.61 2.69 26.60
C TRP A 542 -1.58 1.62 26.27
N ARG A 543 -0.47 1.60 27.00
CA ARG A 543 0.50 0.52 26.94
C ARG A 543 0.63 -0.16 28.29
N LEU A 544 0.43 -1.49 28.30
CA LEU A 544 0.78 -2.34 29.43
C LEU A 544 2.25 -2.78 29.28
N ASP A 545 3.10 -2.40 30.21
CA ASP A 545 4.48 -2.83 30.33
C ASP A 545 4.57 -3.98 31.36
N ILE A 546 5.19 -5.09 30.98
CA ILE A 546 5.45 -6.27 31.82
C ILE A 546 6.96 -6.42 31.92
N ALA A 547 7.52 -6.13 33.09
CA ALA A 547 8.95 -6.16 33.36
C ALA A 547 9.34 -7.31 34.29
N GLY A 548 10.63 -7.65 34.37
CA GLY A 548 11.19 -8.63 35.32
C GLY A 548 11.63 -9.95 34.69
N GLY A 549 11.44 -10.15 33.38
CA GLY A 549 11.99 -11.29 32.65
C GLY A 549 13.50 -11.16 32.47
N SER A 550 14.25 -12.16 32.87
CA SER A 550 15.70 -12.21 32.73
C SER A 550 16.16 -12.99 31.50
N ASN A 551 15.34 -13.92 31.01
CA ASN A 551 15.64 -14.79 29.86
C ASN A 551 14.41 -15.19 29.06
N GLY A 552 13.22 -14.70 29.38
CA GLY A 552 11.99 -14.98 28.67
C GLY A 552 10.73 -14.47 29.35
N TYR A 553 9.66 -14.53 28.60
CA TYR A 553 8.28 -14.28 29.03
C TYR A 553 7.35 -15.35 28.47
N VAL A 554 6.30 -15.68 29.20
CA VAL A 554 5.13 -16.40 28.69
C VAL A 554 3.91 -15.63 29.11
N VAL A 555 3.20 -15.07 28.13
CA VAL A 555 2.03 -14.22 28.33
C VAL A 555 0.85 -14.80 27.55
N GLU A 556 -0.26 -15.00 28.24
CA GLU A 556 -1.53 -15.46 27.67
C GLU A 556 -2.47 -14.26 27.48
N LEU A 557 -3.00 -14.11 26.28
CA LEU A 557 -4.00 -13.13 25.92
C LEU A 557 -5.27 -13.88 25.50
N SER A 558 -6.41 -13.61 26.13
CA SER A 558 -7.64 -14.33 25.85
C SER A 558 -8.85 -13.40 25.84
N THR A 559 -9.87 -13.79 25.10
CA THR A 559 -11.17 -13.12 25.08
C THR A 559 -12.25 -14.08 25.56
N SER A 560 -13.24 -13.57 26.28
CA SER A 560 -14.47 -14.32 26.55
C SER A 560 -15.30 -14.43 25.26
N ASP A 561 -16.15 -15.45 25.21
CA ASP A 561 -17.25 -15.43 24.22
C ASP A 561 -18.04 -14.14 24.43
N VAL A 562 -18.07 -13.27 23.43
CA VAL A 562 -19.00 -12.14 23.44
C VAL A 562 -20.38 -12.73 23.20
N ILE A 563 -21.06 -13.09 24.28
CA ILE A 563 -22.49 -13.29 24.22
C ILE A 563 -23.04 -11.88 23.99
N PHE A 564 -23.38 -11.56 22.73
CA PHE A 564 -24.25 -10.42 22.47
C PHE A 564 -25.56 -10.70 23.22
N SER A 565 -25.67 -10.20 24.43
CA SER A 565 -26.98 -10.05 25.06
C SER A 565 -27.69 -8.95 24.25
N ASN A 566 -28.33 -9.37 23.14
CA ASN A 566 -29.38 -8.58 22.53
C ASN A 566 -30.45 -8.46 23.60
N GLY A 567 -30.40 -7.36 24.37
CA GLY A 567 -31.48 -6.93 25.20
C GLY A 567 -32.69 -6.56 24.33
N PHE A 568 -33.35 -7.57 23.80
CA PHE A 568 -34.73 -7.51 23.42
C PHE A 568 -35.54 -7.94 24.67
N ASP A 569 -35.59 -7.05 25.64
CA ASP A 569 -36.71 -7.08 26.59
C ASP A 569 -37.89 -6.45 25.88
N GLY A 570 -38.75 -7.32 25.35
CA GLY A 570 -40.06 -6.93 24.87
C GLY A 570 -40.92 -6.42 26.01
N THR A 571 -41.37 -5.19 25.90
CA THR A 571 -42.72 -4.72 26.34
C THR A 571 -43.21 -3.69 25.33
#